data_1fcea4ba02f4f7a4c805fd3815a5d768
#
_entry.id   1fcea4ba02f4f7a4c805fd3815a5d768
#
_cell.length_a   1.000
_cell.length_b   1.000
_cell.length_c   1.000
_cell.angle_alpha   90.00
_cell.angle_beta   90.00
_cell.angle_gamma   90.00
#
_symmetry.space_group_name_H-M   'P 1'
#
loop_
_entity.id
_entity.type
_entity.pdbx_description
1 polymer ?
#
loop_
_entity_poly.entity_id
_entity_poly.type
_entity_poly.pdbx_seq_one_letter_code
_entity_poly.pdbx_strand_id
1 'polypeptide(L)'
;MPKYLLNFLYLIIITSGVVVGQSPTPLAYDIESTAYRGSLRSVLLPREDIKLSTASAGIIKIYHIEEGQKIKAGAVILELDAEEENAAVNHAQAIVDGATAELEKARQDMGRVEKLFKDNIQSERQYEETVYRLAMAESQFKQAQATLEMVIIRLEKMKIKSPIDGIFFKKYKSVGESVERLEPVARVLDESRLEFIVYCGAHLFRSLHADTILQIEILDGPARGTQSSAEVVYVDPLIDPSTGTFRVKLEVVPSELVSAGLAARLLISNPTY
;
A
#
# COMPACT_ATOMS: atom_id res chain seq x y z
N MET A 1 -65.22 -4.68 54.88
CA MET A 1 -65.37 -4.16 53.53
C MET A 1 -63.96 -4.05 52.92
N PRO A 2 -63.71 -4.79 51.89
CA PRO A 2 -62.40 -4.99 51.30
C PRO A 2 -62.17 -4.21 50.01
N LYS A 3 -60.94 -3.92 49.64
CA LYS A 3 -60.60 -3.58 48.25
C LYS A 3 -59.35 -4.29 47.87
N TYR A 4 -59.45 -5.05 46.80
CA TYR A 4 -58.44 -5.84 46.12
C TYR A 4 -57.40 -4.95 45.53
N LEU A 5 -56.11 -5.29 45.77
CA LEU A 5 -54.96 -4.77 45.02
C LEU A 5 -54.39 -5.89 44.12
N LEU A 6 -54.56 -5.70 42.84
CA LEU A 6 -54.04 -6.58 41.80
C LEU A 6 -52.60 -6.18 41.48
N ASN A 7 -51.64 -7.00 41.86
CA ASN A 7 -50.21 -6.83 41.50
C ASN A 7 -49.98 -7.29 40.06
N PHE A 8 -49.64 -6.33 39.19
CA PHE A 8 -49.14 -6.63 37.85
C PHE A 8 -47.62 -6.78 37.92
N LEU A 9 -47.15 -8.00 37.78
CA LEU A 9 -45.72 -8.35 37.67
C LEU A 9 -45.26 -8.04 36.24
N TYR A 10 -44.51 -6.96 36.02
CA TYR A 10 -43.88 -6.68 34.74
C TYR A 10 -42.61 -7.51 34.62
N LEU A 11 -42.64 -8.53 33.74
CA LEU A 11 -41.50 -9.33 33.36
C LEU A 11 -40.63 -8.52 32.36
N ILE A 12 -39.49 -7.97 32.82
CA ILE A 12 -38.53 -7.33 31.94
C ILE A 12 -37.69 -8.44 31.28
N ILE A 13 -37.98 -8.71 30.00
CA ILE A 13 -37.10 -9.54 29.15
C ILE A 13 -35.99 -8.64 28.65
N ILE A 14 -34.78 -8.80 29.21
CA ILE A 14 -33.56 -8.19 28.68
C ILE A 14 -33.11 -9.05 27.49
N THR A 15 -33.49 -8.63 26.29
CA THR A 15 -32.88 -9.16 25.06
C THR A 15 -31.55 -8.47 24.85
N SER A 16 -30.45 -9.23 25.06
CA SER A 16 -29.10 -8.83 24.68
C SER A 16 -29.01 -8.73 23.13
N GLY A 17 -29.25 -7.51 22.63
CA GLY A 17 -28.98 -7.20 21.23
C GLY A 17 -27.49 -7.15 20.98
N VAL A 18 -26.97 -8.12 20.28
CA VAL A 18 -25.63 -8.05 19.66
C VAL A 18 -25.70 -6.93 18.62
N VAL A 19 -25.06 -5.81 18.91
CA VAL A 19 -24.82 -4.75 17.93
C VAL A 19 -23.74 -5.26 16.99
N VAL A 20 -24.16 -5.86 15.88
CA VAL A 20 -23.25 -6.09 14.74
C VAL A 20 -22.86 -4.72 14.21
N GLY A 21 -21.59 -4.36 14.41
CA GLY A 21 -21.02 -3.14 13.87
C GLY A 21 -21.16 -3.15 12.35
N GLN A 22 -22.07 -2.32 11.85
CA GLN A 22 -22.14 -2.02 10.43
C GLN A 22 -20.90 -1.20 10.07
N SER A 23 -20.04 -1.76 9.20
CA SER A 23 -19.01 -1.01 8.51
C SER A 23 -19.64 0.23 7.89
N PRO A 24 -19.02 1.41 7.95
CA PRO A 24 -19.56 2.57 7.29
C PRO A 24 -19.62 2.26 5.79
N THR A 25 -20.83 2.07 5.29
CA THR A 25 -21.12 2.05 3.87
C THR A 25 -20.55 3.33 3.28
N PRO A 26 -19.71 3.30 2.23
CA PRO A 26 -19.34 4.52 1.54
C PRO A 26 -20.66 5.20 1.15
N LEU A 27 -20.73 6.50 1.43
CA LEU A 27 -21.89 7.33 1.08
C LEU A 27 -22.22 7.06 -0.39
N ALA A 28 -23.20 6.20 -0.63
CA ALA A 28 -23.82 6.09 -1.93
C ALA A 28 -24.46 7.45 -2.17
N TYR A 29 -23.85 8.25 -3.02
CA TYR A 29 -24.47 9.46 -3.53
C TYR A 29 -25.71 8.99 -4.31
N ASP A 30 -26.86 9.25 -3.75
CA ASP A 30 -28.15 9.00 -4.35
C ASP A 30 -28.18 9.77 -5.69
N ILE A 31 -28.00 9.04 -6.77
CA ILE A 31 -28.17 9.58 -8.12
C ILE A 31 -29.66 9.53 -8.40
N GLU A 32 -30.36 10.59 -7.99
CA GLU A 32 -31.74 10.80 -8.43
C GLU A 32 -31.79 10.70 -9.95
N SER A 33 -32.54 9.72 -10.41
CA SER A 33 -32.85 9.46 -11.81
C SER A 33 -33.78 10.56 -12.37
N THR A 34 -33.19 11.69 -12.73
CA THR A 34 -33.88 12.70 -13.51
C THR A 34 -33.32 12.71 -14.91
N ALA A 35 -34.20 12.56 -15.87
CA ALA A 35 -33.98 12.44 -17.31
C ALA A 35 -32.69 13.10 -17.82
N TYR A 36 -31.74 12.26 -18.23
CA TYR A 36 -30.39 12.63 -18.65
C TYR A 36 -30.40 13.56 -19.86
N ARG A 37 -30.38 14.86 -19.63
CA ARG A 37 -29.80 15.83 -20.55
C ARG A 37 -28.42 16.20 -20.02
N GLY A 38 -27.43 15.43 -20.41
CA GLY A 38 -26.06 15.88 -20.66
C GLY A 38 -25.19 16.38 -19.52
N SER A 39 -25.45 16.08 -18.23
CA SER A 39 -24.47 16.47 -17.20
C SER A 39 -24.17 15.32 -16.24
N LEU A 40 -23.02 14.72 -16.46
CA LEU A 40 -22.50 13.65 -15.59
C LEU A 40 -21.62 14.29 -14.51
N ARG A 41 -21.99 14.09 -13.26
CA ARG A 41 -21.29 14.67 -12.09
C ARG A 41 -20.51 13.61 -11.37
N SER A 42 -19.32 13.97 -10.90
CA SER A 42 -18.50 13.14 -10.00
C SER A 42 -17.53 14.05 -9.23
N VAL A 43 -16.68 13.45 -8.42
CA VAL A 43 -15.62 14.12 -7.67
C VAL A 43 -14.29 13.81 -8.32
N LEU A 44 -13.40 14.80 -8.36
CA LEU A 44 -12.01 14.62 -8.76
C LEU A 44 -11.27 13.86 -7.67
N LEU A 45 -10.72 12.72 -8.01
CA LEU A 45 -9.95 11.87 -7.10
C LEU A 45 -8.46 12.01 -7.39
N PRO A 46 -7.58 11.84 -6.41
CA PRO A 46 -6.15 11.72 -6.69
C PRO A 46 -5.92 10.47 -7.54
N ARG A 47 -4.86 10.47 -8.34
CA ARG A 47 -4.47 9.33 -9.17
C ARG A 47 -4.25 8.06 -8.35
N GLU A 48 -3.58 8.21 -7.22
CA GLU A 48 -3.40 7.14 -6.24
C GLU A 48 -3.65 7.65 -4.83
N ASP A 49 -4.28 6.83 -4.02
CA ASP A 49 -4.62 7.09 -2.62
C ASP A 49 -4.25 5.85 -1.80
N ILE A 50 -3.06 5.88 -1.21
CA ILE A 50 -2.47 4.71 -0.56
C ILE A 50 -2.45 4.89 0.95
N LYS A 51 -3.10 3.96 1.65
CA LYS A 51 -2.95 3.80 3.11
C LYS A 51 -1.79 2.86 3.37
N LEU A 52 -0.72 3.39 3.94
CA LEU A 52 0.47 2.63 4.30
C LEU A 52 0.25 1.96 5.65
N SER A 53 0.50 0.66 5.69
CA SER A 53 0.42 -0.16 6.90
C SER A 53 1.79 -0.71 7.26
N THR A 54 1.99 -1.00 8.56
CA THR A 54 3.23 -1.61 9.03
C THR A 54 3.32 -3.08 8.64
N ALA A 55 4.52 -3.54 8.26
CA ALA A 55 4.78 -4.96 8.05
C ALA A 55 5.11 -5.71 9.36
N SER A 56 5.48 -4.98 10.42
CA SER A 56 5.86 -5.48 11.74
C SER A 56 5.12 -4.72 12.82
N ALA A 57 4.88 -5.34 13.96
CA ALA A 57 4.45 -4.66 15.17
C ALA A 57 5.64 -3.92 15.82
N GLY A 58 5.38 -2.84 16.53
CA GLY A 58 6.41 -2.07 17.24
C GLY A 58 5.89 -0.75 17.78
N ILE A 59 6.79 0.11 18.21
CA ILE A 59 6.50 1.47 18.67
C ILE A 59 7.03 2.44 17.63
N ILE A 60 6.26 3.48 17.27
CA ILE A 60 6.71 4.51 16.34
C ILE A 60 7.80 5.35 17.02
N LYS A 61 9.01 5.32 16.45
CA LYS A 61 10.16 6.05 16.97
C LYS A 61 10.20 7.48 16.45
N ILE A 62 10.00 7.66 15.15
CA ILE A 62 10.10 8.98 14.50
C ILE A 62 9.34 9.01 13.16
N TYR A 63 8.82 10.18 12.82
CA TYR A 63 8.44 10.55 11.46
C TYR A 63 9.53 11.45 10.86
N HIS A 64 10.00 11.13 9.67
CA HIS A 64 10.98 11.93 8.93
C HIS A 64 10.35 13.02 8.08
N ILE A 65 9.04 12.93 7.86
CA ILE A 65 8.29 13.79 6.93
C ILE A 65 7.03 14.28 7.65
N GLU A 66 6.69 15.55 7.45
CA GLU A 66 5.49 16.16 8.00
C GLU A 66 4.31 16.10 7.03
N GLU A 67 3.07 16.14 7.57
CA GLU A 67 1.85 16.21 6.77
C GLU A 67 1.88 17.42 5.82
N GLY A 68 1.47 17.20 4.58
CA GLY A 68 1.50 18.20 3.50
C GLY A 68 2.81 18.28 2.71
N GLN A 69 3.88 17.62 3.14
CA GLN A 69 5.15 17.61 2.40
C GLN A 69 5.13 16.65 1.21
N LYS A 70 5.79 17.06 0.13
CA LYS A 70 6.03 16.21 -1.04
C LYS A 70 7.08 15.15 -0.73
N ILE A 71 6.83 13.94 -1.17
CA ILE A 71 7.70 12.78 -0.98
C ILE A 71 7.97 12.07 -2.30
N LYS A 72 9.09 11.37 -2.35
CA LYS A 72 9.48 10.52 -3.47
C LYS A 72 9.25 9.05 -3.14
N ALA A 73 9.01 8.24 -4.16
CA ALA A 73 9.00 6.79 -4.03
C ALA A 73 10.31 6.30 -3.38
N GLY A 74 10.20 5.38 -2.42
CA GLY A 74 11.32 4.88 -1.62
C GLY A 74 11.72 5.74 -0.42
N ALA A 75 11.23 6.98 -0.29
CA ALA A 75 11.51 7.83 0.88
C ALA A 75 10.92 7.21 2.16
N VAL A 76 11.71 7.22 3.23
CA VAL A 76 11.26 6.75 4.54
C VAL A 76 10.34 7.81 5.15
N ILE A 77 9.11 7.41 5.47
CA ILE A 77 8.12 8.28 6.10
C ILE A 77 8.25 8.22 7.62
N LEU A 78 8.32 7.00 8.16
CA LEU A 78 8.49 6.78 9.59
C LEU A 78 9.36 5.54 9.85
N GLU A 79 9.93 5.50 11.04
CA GLU A 79 10.65 4.34 11.57
C GLU A 79 10.01 3.88 12.87
N LEU A 80 9.91 2.56 13.02
CA LEU A 80 9.62 1.91 14.30
C LEU A 80 10.89 1.81 15.13
N ASP A 81 10.76 1.57 16.41
CA ASP A 81 11.90 1.23 17.26
C ASP A 81 12.47 -0.12 16.81
N ALA A 82 13.73 -0.13 16.45
CA ALA A 82 14.43 -1.25 15.84
C ALA A 82 15.70 -1.63 16.62
N GLU A 83 15.73 -1.34 17.94
CA GLU A 83 16.91 -1.61 18.75
C GLU A 83 17.22 -3.13 18.82
N GLU A 84 16.18 -3.95 18.98
CA GLU A 84 16.30 -5.41 19.00
C GLU A 84 16.74 -5.96 17.64
N GLU A 85 16.19 -5.44 16.55
CA GLU A 85 16.53 -5.84 15.18
C GLU A 85 17.98 -5.46 14.84
N ASN A 86 18.43 -4.30 15.26
CA ASN A 86 19.84 -3.89 15.09
C ASN A 86 20.78 -4.82 15.86
N ALA A 87 20.44 -5.19 17.09
CA ALA A 87 21.22 -6.15 17.87
C ALA A 87 21.24 -7.53 17.21
N ALA A 88 20.12 -7.98 16.64
CA ALA A 88 20.02 -9.24 15.91
C ALA A 88 20.90 -9.23 14.62
N VAL A 89 20.93 -8.11 13.88
CA VAL A 89 21.82 -7.97 12.72
C VAL A 89 23.28 -8.05 13.14
N ASN A 90 23.70 -7.35 14.20
CA ASN A 90 25.07 -7.40 14.71
C ASN A 90 25.46 -8.81 15.15
N HIS A 91 24.57 -9.53 15.80
CA HIS A 91 24.78 -10.92 16.20
C HIS A 91 24.95 -11.85 14.99
N ALA A 92 24.04 -11.75 14.01
CA ALA A 92 24.12 -12.56 12.80
C ALA A 92 25.39 -12.24 11.96
N GLN A 93 25.82 -10.97 11.92
CA GLN A 93 27.08 -10.58 11.28
C GLN A 93 28.28 -11.25 11.94
N ALA A 94 28.34 -11.29 13.27
CA ALA A 94 29.43 -11.96 13.97
C ALA A 94 29.49 -13.48 13.66
N ILE A 95 28.32 -14.12 13.45
CA ILE A 95 28.29 -15.53 13.02
C ILE A 95 28.84 -15.69 11.59
N VAL A 96 28.51 -14.78 10.68
CA VAL A 96 29.06 -14.78 9.31
C VAL A 96 30.58 -14.60 9.34
N ASP A 97 31.09 -13.69 10.17
CA ASP A 97 32.52 -13.45 10.32
C ASP A 97 33.25 -14.69 10.80
N GLY A 98 32.70 -15.39 11.80
CA GLY A 98 33.22 -16.66 12.29
C GLY A 98 33.21 -17.76 11.23
N ALA A 99 32.11 -17.92 10.51
CA ALA A 99 31.99 -18.89 9.43
C ALA A 99 32.94 -18.59 8.26
N THR A 100 33.17 -17.30 7.98
CA THR A 100 34.14 -16.85 6.97
C THR A 100 35.57 -17.26 7.33
N ALA A 101 35.98 -17.05 8.59
CA ALA A 101 37.30 -17.43 9.08
C ALA A 101 37.55 -18.95 8.99
N GLU A 102 36.51 -19.75 9.35
CA GLU A 102 36.59 -21.21 9.25
C GLU A 102 36.66 -21.69 7.77
N LEU A 103 35.88 -21.05 6.89
CA LEU A 103 35.93 -21.33 5.45
C LEU A 103 37.30 -21.01 4.84
N GLU A 104 37.87 -19.86 5.19
CA GLU A 104 39.20 -19.47 4.74
C GLU A 104 40.31 -20.47 5.19
N LYS A 105 40.21 -20.89 6.45
CA LYS A 105 41.10 -21.92 6.99
C LYS A 105 40.94 -23.24 6.23
N ALA A 106 39.70 -23.69 6.02
CA ALA A 106 39.42 -24.93 5.29
C ALA A 106 39.96 -24.87 3.83
N ARG A 107 39.84 -23.72 3.18
CA ARG A 107 40.40 -23.50 1.82
C ARG A 107 41.94 -23.55 1.80
N GLN A 108 42.58 -22.94 2.78
CA GLN A 108 44.04 -22.97 2.91
C GLN A 108 44.55 -24.41 3.15
N ASP A 109 43.88 -25.15 4.04
CA ASP A 109 44.22 -26.54 4.34
C ASP A 109 44.00 -27.45 3.12
N MET A 110 42.89 -27.24 2.40
CA MET A 110 42.61 -27.94 1.13
C MET A 110 43.70 -27.68 0.09
N GLY A 111 44.09 -26.42 -0.12
CA GLY A 111 45.15 -26.06 -1.07
C GLY A 111 46.51 -26.66 -0.71
N ARG A 112 46.79 -26.85 0.59
CA ARG A 112 48.01 -27.50 1.07
C ARG A 112 47.95 -29.01 0.84
N VAL A 113 46.87 -29.66 1.25
CA VAL A 113 46.69 -31.13 1.12
C VAL A 113 46.64 -31.54 -0.36
N GLU A 114 46.01 -30.77 -1.21
CA GLU A 114 45.92 -31.04 -2.66
C GLU A 114 47.33 -31.08 -3.30
N LYS A 115 48.22 -30.15 -2.95
CA LYS A 115 49.62 -30.17 -3.43
C LYS A 115 50.36 -31.42 -2.98
N LEU A 116 50.30 -31.75 -1.66
CA LEU A 116 50.95 -32.92 -1.10
C LEU A 116 50.38 -34.24 -1.66
N PHE A 117 49.09 -34.29 -1.98
CA PHE A 117 48.46 -35.44 -2.61
C PHE A 117 48.97 -35.64 -4.08
N LYS A 118 49.06 -34.55 -4.85
CA LYS A 118 49.66 -34.58 -6.20
C LYS A 118 51.12 -35.05 -6.20
N ASP A 119 51.88 -34.72 -5.15
CA ASP A 119 53.24 -35.15 -4.94
C ASP A 119 53.38 -36.56 -4.36
N ASN A 120 52.24 -37.32 -4.21
CA ASN A 120 52.14 -38.64 -3.58
C ASN A 120 52.66 -38.71 -2.11
N ILE A 121 52.68 -37.58 -1.40
CA ILE A 121 53.09 -37.50 0.01
C ILE A 121 51.94 -37.75 0.95
N GLN A 122 50.69 -37.46 0.51
CA GLN A 122 49.48 -37.55 1.34
C GLN A 122 48.61 -38.71 0.88
N SER A 123 47.86 -39.36 1.83
CA SER A 123 46.97 -40.45 1.50
C SER A 123 45.63 -39.93 0.91
N GLU A 124 44.98 -40.75 0.08
CA GLU A 124 43.68 -40.48 -0.50
C GLU A 124 42.63 -40.19 0.59
N ARG A 125 42.60 -40.97 1.65
CA ARG A 125 41.70 -40.74 2.81
C ARG A 125 41.86 -39.35 3.40
N GLN A 126 43.06 -38.85 3.55
CA GLN A 126 43.32 -37.52 4.11
C GLN A 126 42.84 -36.41 3.16
N TYR A 127 43.00 -36.63 1.85
CA TYR A 127 42.49 -35.74 0.82
C TYR A 127 40.97 -35.67 0.87
N GLU A 128 40.27 -36.81 0.87
CA GLU A 128 38.81 -36.89 0.96
C GLU A 128 38.26 -36.24 2.24
N GLU A 129 38.92 -36.46 3.38
CA GLU A 129 38.54 -35.83 4.65
C GLU A 129 38.66 -34.30 4.56
N THR A 130 39.67 -33.79 3.89
CA THR A 130 39.86 -32.34 3.71
C THR A 130 38.84 -31.74 2.74
N VAL A 131 38.49 -32.45 1.66
CA VAL A 131 37.39 -32.10 0.76
C VAL A 131 36.07 -32.00 1.54
N TYR A 132 35.78 -33.00 2.38
CA TYR A 132 34.58 -32.98 3.20
C TYR A 132 34.54 -31.78 4.18
N ARG A 133 35.67 -31.47 4.83
CA ARG A 133 35.76 -30.30 5.74
C ARG A 133 35.54 -28.99 5.00
N LEU A 134 36.07 -28.83 3.80
CA LEU A 134 35.83 -27.67 2.98
C LEU A 134 34.35 -27.53 2.62
N ALA A 135 33.72 -28.62 2.17
CA ALA A 135 32.30 -28.62 1.84
C ALA A 135 31.41 -28.29 3.04
N MET A 136 31.76 -28.78 4.23
CA MET A 136 31.07 -28.43 5.47
C MET A 136 31.22 -26.96 5.83
N ALA A 137 32.43 -26.40 5.74
CA ALA A 137 32.69 -24.97 6.01
C ALA A 137 31.94 -24.07 5.00
N GLU A 138 31.88 -24.45 3.74
CA GLU A 138 31.11 -23.73 2.70
C GLU A 138 29.61 -23.76 3.01
N SER A 139 29.08 -24.88 3.47
CA SER A 139 27.69 -25.01 3.85
C SER A 139 27.35 -24.14 5.08
N GLN A 140 28.21 -24.16 6.11
CA GLN A 140 28.05 -23.32 7.29
C GLN A 140 28.09 -21.82 6.97
N PHE A 141 29.00 -21.41 6.11
CA PHE A 141 29.07 -20.03 5.66
C PHE A 141 27.80 -19.60 4.91
N LYS A 142 27.30 -20.41 3.98
CA LYS A 142 26.02 -20.14 3.28
C LYS A 142 24.83 -20.04 4.24
N GLN A 143 24.79 -20.91 5.25
CA GLN A 143 23.74 -20.88 6.27
C GLN A 143 23.80 -19.60 7.10
N ALA A 144 25.00 -19.17 7.52
CA ALA A 144 25.19 -17.93 8.25
C ALA A 144 24.78 -16.71 7.41
N GLN A 145 25.15 -16.66 6.14
CA GLN A 145 24.73 -15.60 5.22
C GLN A 145 23.20 -15.52 5.08
N ALA A 146 22.53 -16.66 4.87
CA ALA A 146 21.07 -16.71 4.76
C ALA A 146 20.38 -16.21 6.05
N THR A 147 20.97 -16.53 7.22
CA THR A 147 20.47 -16.04 8.51
C THR A 147 20.63 -14.52 8.63
N LEU A 148 21.78 -13.98 8.25
CA LEU A 148 22.01 -12.53 8.22
C LEU A 148 21.02 -11.82 7.29
N GLU A 149 20.81 -12.34 6.10
CA GLU A 149 19.84 -11.77 5.15
C GLU A 149 18.43 -11.71 5.72
N MET A 150 17.99 -12.77 6.41
CA MET A 150 16.66 -12.79 7.06
C MET A 150 16.51 -11.69 8.11
N VAL A 151 17.53 -11.45 8.93
CA VAL A 151 17.45 -10.41 9.99
C VAL A 151 17.54 -9.00 9.40
N ILE A 152 18.32 -8.80 8.32
CA ILE A 152 18.36 -7.54 7.57
C ILE A 152 16.99 -7.21 6.98
N ILE A 153 16.32 -8.18 6.34
CA ILE A 153 14.95 -8.00 5.83
C ILE A 153 13.99 -7.62 6.95
N ARG A 154 14.15 -8.18 8.15
CA ARG A 154 13.32 -7.83 9.32
C ARG A 154 13.57 -6.39 9.76
N LEU A 155 14.83 -5.97 9.81
CA LEU A 155 15.21 -4.59 10.13
C LEU A 155 14.65 -3.59 9.09
N GLU A 156 14.73 -3.91 7.80
CA GLU A 156 14.16 -3.04 6.75
C GLU A 156 12.64 -2.87 6.88
N LYS A 157 11.92 -3.88 7.40
CA LYS A 157 10.48 -3.78 7.66
C LYS A 157 10.12 -2.85 8.81
N MET A 158 11.08 -2.41 9.63
CA MET A 158 10.87 -1.37 10.64
C MET A 158 10.79 0.03 10.02
N LYS A 159 11.16 0.19 8.75
CA LYS A 159 11.08 1.45 8.01
C LYS A 159 9.89 1.42 7.07
N ILE A 160 8.96 2.33 7.24
CA ILE A 160 7.82 2.49 6.34
C ILE A 160 8.17 3.52 5.29
N LYS A 161 8.23 3.07 4.02
CA LYS A 161 8.62 3.87 2.86
C LYS A 161 7.40 4.17 1.98
N SER A 162 7.43 5.30 1.28
CA SER A 162 6.41 5.58 0.26
C SER A 162 6.62 4.69 -0.96
N PRO A 163 5.60 4.01 -1.48
CA PRO A 163 5.69 3.27 -2.73
C PRO A 163 5.59 4.17 -3.97
N ILE A 164 5.13 5.42 -3.82
CA ILE A 164 4.86 6.36 -4.91
C ILE A 164 5.49 7.73 -4.63
N ASP A 165 5.65 8.51 -5.68
CA ASP A 165 5.82 9.95 -5.60
C ASP A 165 4.47 10.58 -5.23
N GLY A 166 4.45 11.56 -4.32
CA GLY A 166 3.20 12.17 -3.92
C GLY A 166 3.32 13.13 -2.74
N ILE A 167 2.24 13.28 -2.00
CA ILE A 167 2.14 14.12 -0.82
C ILE A 167 1.83 13.23 0.38
N PHE A 168 2.56 13.42 1.48
CA PHE A 168 2.25 12.80 2.75
C PHE A 168 1.01 13.48 3.35
N PHE A 169 -0.14 12.82 3.21
CA PHE A 169 -1.42 13.45 3.50
C PHE A 169 -1.80 13.40 4.98
N LYS A 170 -1.61 12.23 5.64
CA LYS A 170 -2.11 12.04 7.00
C LYS A 170 -1.31 11.02 7.79
N LYS A 171 -1.06 11.33 9.08
CA LYS A 171 -0.63 10.40 10.13
C LYS A 171 -1.86 9.77 10.79
N TYR A 172 -1.86 8.48 11.02
CA TYR A 172 -2.93 7.81 11.79
C TYR A 172 -2.53 7.55 13.23
N LYS A 173 -1.23 7.58 13.52
CA LYS A 173 -0.64 7.31 14.83
C LYS A 173 0.45 8.35 15.12
N SER A 174 0.71 8.56 16.41
CA SER A 174 1.73 9.50 16.89
C SER A 174 3.03 8.78 17.26
N VAL A 175 4.12 9.54 17.38
CA VAL A 175 5.39 9.03 17.93
C VAL A 175 5.15 8.54 19.37
N GLY A 176 5.70 7.36 19.69
CA GLY A 176 5.53 6.69 20.99
C GLY A 176 4.30 5.78 21.06
N GLU A 177 3.40 5.80 20.09
CA GLU A 177 2.29 4.84 20.03
C GLU A 177 2.74 3.48 19.50
N SER A 178 2.13 2.43 20.04
CA SER A 178 2.30 1.06 19.54
C SER A 178 1.44 0.84 18.30
N VAL A 179 1.96 0.05 17.39
CA VAL A 179 1.27 -0.37 16.16
C VAL A 179 1.33 -1.88 16.01
N GLU A 180 0.27 -2.44 15.50
CA GLU A 180 0.19 -3.86 15.16
C GLU A 180 0.56 -4.09 13.69
N ARG A 181 0.83 -5.35 13.37
CA ARG A 181 1.10 -5.74 11.99
C ARG A 181 -0.15 -5.47 11.13
N LEU A 182 0.05 -4.88 9.93
CA LEU A 182 -0.98 -4.48 8.97
C LEU A 182 -1.88 -3.32 9.45
N GLU A 183 -1.53 -2.67 10.54
CA GLU A 183 -2.24 -1.48 10.98
C GLU A 183 -1.87 -0.27 10.13
N PRO A 184 -2.85 0.53 9.64
CA PRO A 184 -2.57 1.76 8.89
C PRO A 184 -1.89 2.81 9.77
N VAL A 185 -0.77 3.38 9.29
CA VAL A 185 0.01 4.39 10.03
C VAL A 185 0.13 5.72 9.28
N ALA A 186 0.01 5.68 7.96
CA ALA A 186 0.19 6.85 7.11
C ALA A 186 -0.71 6.77 5.88
N ARG A 187 -0.95 7.92 5.24
CA ARG A 187 -1.65 8.00 3.95
C ARG A 187 -0.91 8.92 3.02
N VAL A 188 -0.70 8.47 1.79
CA VAL A 188 0.01 9.19 0.73
C VAL A 188 -0.92 9.31 -0.47
N LEU A 189 -0.93 10.50 -1.07
CA LEU A 189 -1.73 10.81 -2.26
C LEU A 189 -0.81 11.17 -3.43
N ASP A 190 -1.08 10.62 -4.61
CA ASP A 190 -0.52 11.13 -5.86
C ASP A 190 -1.54 12.08 -6.53
N GLU A 191 -1.23 13.37 -6.49
CA GLU A 191 -2.03 14.41 -7.13
C GLU A 191 -1.39 14.91 -8.45
N SER A 192 -0.45 14.18 -9.02
CA SER A 192 0.18 14.55 -10.31
C SER A 192 -0.82 14.57 -11.46
N ARG A 193 -1.86 13.76 -11.35
CA ARG A 193 -3.06 13.71 -12.19
C ARG A 193 -4.27 13.50 -11.30
N LEU A 194 -5.43 13.95 -11.72
CA LEU A 194 -6.69 13.72 -11.04
C LEU A 194 -7.55 12.78 -11.90
N GLU A 195 -8.10 11.76 -11.25
CA GLU A 195 -9.08 10.87 -11.90
C GLU A 195 -10.47 11.47 -11.77
N PHE A 196 -11.20 11.47 -12.87
CA PHE A 196 -12.60 11.82 -12.93
C PHE A 196 -13.39 10.63 -13.50
N ILE A 197 -14.15 9.96 -12.65
CA ILE A 197 -14.89 8.75 -13.01
C ILE A 197 -16.36 9.07 -13.15
N VAL A 198 -16.93 8.79 -14.30
CA VAL A 198 -18.35 9.02 -14.62
C VAL A 198 -18.97 7.78 -15.23
N TYR A 199 -20.30 7.68 -15.08
CA TYR A 199 -21.09 6.63 -15.69
C TYR A 199 -21.95 7.23 -16.82
N CYS A 200 -21.68 6.80 -18.03
CA CYS A 200 -22.29 7.32 -19.26
C CYS A 200 -23.42 6.39 -19.74
N GLY A 201 -24.48 6.95 -20.25
CA GLY A 201 -25.56 6.17 -20.86
C GLY A 201 -25.12 5.44 -22.13
N ALA A 202 -25.71 4.27 -22.40
CA ALA A 202 -25.36 3.37 -23.51
C ALA A 202 -25.34 4.05 -24.89
N HIS A 203 -26.12 5.11 -25.11
CA HIS A 203 -26.14 5.86 -26.34
C HIS A 203 -24.82 6.56 -26.70
N LEU A 204 -23.95 6.83 -25.69
CA LEU A 204 -22.65 7.44 -25.84
C LEU A 204 -21.53 6.41 -26.07
N PHE A 205 -21.82 5.12 -25.98
CA PHE A 205 -20.82 4.06 -26.01
C PHE A 205 -19.94 4.07 -27.27
N ARG A 206 -20.53 4.40 -28.43
CA ARG A 206 -19.80 4.45 -29.70
C ARG A 206 -19.04 5.75 -29.94
N SER A 207 -19.33 6.80 -29.21
CA SER A 207 -18.73 8.13 -29.40
C SER A 207 -17.58 8.43 -28.46
N LEU A 208 -17.41 7.62 -27.38
CA LEU A 208 -16.34 7.81 -26.41
C LEU A 208 -15.27 6.72 -26.58
N HIS A 209 -14.06 7.17 -26.86
CA HIS A 209 -12.89 6.30 -27.01
C HIS A 209 -11.75 6.84 -26.14
N ALA A 210 -10.74 6.00 -25.85
CA ALA A 210 -9.51 6.46 -25.25
C ALA A 210 -8.90 7.61 -26.09
N ASP A 211 -8.14 8.47 -25.45
CA ASP A 211 -7.49 9.66 -26.00
C ASP A 211 -8.46 10.78 -26.46
N THR A 212 -9.78 10.61 -26.23
CA THR A 212 -10.76 11.67 -26.48
C THR A 212 -10.62 12.77 -25.41
N ILE A 213 -10.47 14.02 -25.84
CA ILE A 213 -10.43 15.17 -24.92
C ILE A 213 -11.84 15.74 -24.78
N LEU A 214 -12.31 15.77 -23.54
CA LEU A 214 -13.61 16.33 -23.16
C LEU A 214 -13.39 17.53 -22.22
N GLN A 215 -14.45 18.33 -22.04
CA GLN A 215 -14.43 19.42 -21.08
C GLN A 215 -15.19 19.03 -19.83
N ILE A 216 -14.65 19.40 -18.68
CA ILE A 216 -15.33 19.33 -17.39
C ILE A 216 -15.51 20.74 -16.83
N GLU A 217 -16.59 20.95 -16.10
CA GLU A 217 -16.83 22.17 -15.33
C GLU A 217 -16.72 21.87 -13.85
N ILE A 218 -15.93 22.66 -13.14
CA ILE A 218 -15.79 22.54 -11.68
C ILE A 218 -17.01 23.19 -11.03
N LEU A 219 -17.63 22.47 -10.09
CA LEU A 219 -18.93 22.88 -9.51
C LEU A 219 -18.79 23.56 -8.14
N ASP A 220 -17.67 23.40 -7.48
CA ASP A 220 -17.45 23.93 -6.12
C ASP A 220 -16.01 24.45 -5.93
N GLY A 221 -15.73 24.91 -4.70
CA GLY A 221 -14.43 25.45 -4.34
C GLY A 221 -14.04 26.74 -5.06
N PRO A 222 -12.75 27.12 -4.98
CA PRO A 222 -12.24 28.34 -5.60
C PRO A 222 -12.27 28.32 -7.12
N ALA A 223 -12.32 27.15 -7.74
CA ALA A 223 -12.39 26.95 -9.20
C ALA A 223 -13.82 26.86 -9.75
N ARG A 224 -14.84 27.14 -8.96
CA ARG A 224 -16.24 27.01 -9.37
C ARG A 224 -16.54 27.76 -10.67
N GLY A 225 -17.14 27.05 -11.65
CA GLY A 225 -17.46 27.59 -12.98
C GLY A 225 -16.30 27.57 -13.96
N THR A 226 -15.10 27.20 -13.53
CA THR A 226 -13.95 27.02 -14.42
C THR A 226 -14.11 25.73 -15.23
N GLN A 227 -13.76 25.80 -16.51
CA GLN A 227 -13.67 24.62 -17.37
C GLN A 227 -12.24 24.11 -17.43
N SER A 228 -12.07 22.79 -17.41
CA SER A 228 -10.78 22.12 -17.53
C SER A 228 -10.90 21.00 -18.56
N SER A 229 -9.82 20.75 -19.28
CA SER A 229 -9.74 19.63 -20.22
C SER A 229 -9.52 18.33 -19.46
N ALA A 230 -10.25 17.29 -19.83
CA ALA A 230 -10.14 15.96 -19.30
C ALA A 230 -9.95 14.96 -20.45
N GLU A 231 -8.93 14.13 -20.35
CA GLU A 231 -8.61 13.11 -21.34
C GLU A 231 -9.22 11.77 -20.94
N VAL A 232 -9.94 11.13 -21.85
CA VAL A 232 -10.49 9.79 -21.60
C VAL A 232 -9.37 8.77 -21.65
N VAL A 233 -9.06 8.16 -20.51
CA VAL A 233 -8.00 7.13 -20.40
C VAL A 233 -8.56 5.71 -20.44
N TYR A 234 -9.85 5.55 -20.10
CA TYR A 234 -10.45 4.22 -20.09
C TYR A 234 -11.97 4.30 -20.29
N VAL A 235 -12.48 3.40 -21.12
CA VAL A 235 -13.91 3.17 -21.33
C VAL A 235 -14.21 1.71 -21.04
N ASP A 236 -15.15 1.43 -20.14
CA ASP A 236 -15.55 0.05 -19.87
C ASP A 236 -16.09 -0.59 -21.14
N PRO A 237 -15.64 -1.81 -21.50
CA PRO A 237 -16.10 -2.51 -22.70
C PRO A 237 -17.51 -3.10 -22.54
N LEU A 238 -18.05 -3.12 -21.32
CA LEU A 238 -19.36 -3.69 -20.98
C LEU A 238 -20.31 -2.61 -20.48
N ILE A 239 -21.51 -2.61 -21.03
CA ILE A 239 -22.63 -1.82 -20.53
C ILE A 239 -23.33 -2.63 -19.44
N ASP A 240 -23.48 -2.06 -18.24
CA ASP A 240 -24.25 -2.70 -17.16
C ASP A 240 -25.73 -2.80 -17.56
N PRO A 241 -26.30 -4.02 -17.70
CA PRO A 241 -27.66 -4.20 -18.15
C PRO A 241 -28.70 -3.72 -17.15
N SER A 242 -28.34 -3.55 -15.88
CA SER A 242 -29.26 -3.09 -14.82
C SER A 242 -29.46 -1.58 -14.86
N THR A 243 -28.41 -0.84 -15.16
CA THR A 243 -28.41 0.63 -15.18
C THR A 243 -28.45 1.22 -16.59
N GLY A 244 -28.07 0.44 -17.61
CA GLY A 244 -27.91 0.91 -19.00
C GLY A 244 -26.73 1.88 -19.15
N THR A 245 -25.75 1.83 -18.22
CA THR A 245 -24.60 2.73 -18.22
C THR A 245 -23.28 1.97 -18.35
N PHE A 246 -22.22 2.67 -18.72
CA PHE A 246 -20.85 2.18 -18.71
C PHE A 246 -19.95 3.23 -18.06
N ARG A 247 -18.90 2.77 -17.40
CA ARG A 247 -17.94 3.63 -16.71
C ARG A 247 -16.91 4.18 -17.67
N VAL A 248 -16.64 5.47 -17.53
CA VAL A 248 -15.57 6.18 -18.24
C VAL A 248 -14.65 6.81 -17.19
N LYS A 249 -13.35 6.56 -17.33
CA LYS A 249 -12.32 7.23 -16.55
C LYS A 249 -11.65 8.30 -17.39
N LEU A 250 -11.55 9.49 -16.83
CA LEU A 250 -10.86 10.61 -17.42
C LEU A 250 -9.73 11.06 -16.51
N GLU A 251 -8.64 11.52 -17.08
CA GLU A 251 -7.56 12.21 -16.36
C GLU A 251 -7.65 13.71 -16.59
N VAL A 252 -7.45 14.44 -15.49
CA VAL A 252 -7.43 15.90 -15.48
C VAL A 252 -6.08 16.35 -14.94
N VAL A 253 -5.47 17.34 -15.60
CA VAL A 253 -4.24 17.97 -15.10
C VAL A 253 -4.62 18.92 -13.96
N PRO A 254 -4.08 18.73 -12.74
CA PRO A 254 -4.34 19.64 -11.64
C PRO A 254 -3.77 21.03 -11.92
N SER A 255 -4.36 22.05 -11.32
CA SER A 255 -3.85 23.44 -11.33
C SER A 255 -3.92 24.00 -9.92
N GLU A 256 -3.46 25.23 -9.70
CA GLU A 256 -3.54 25.88 -8.39
C GLU A 256 -4.97 25.96 -7.83
N LEU A 257 -5.97 25.97 -8.70
CA LEU A 257 -7.38 26.05 -8.33
C LEU A 257 -8.13 24.70 -8.43
N VAL A 258 -7.55 23.72 -9.13
CA VAL A 258 -8.19 22.40 -9.40
C VAL A 258 -7.39 21.31 -8.68
N SER A 259 -7.96 20.78 -7.61
CA SER A 259 -7.35 19.77 -6.74
C SER A 259 -8.31 18.59 -6.52
N ALA A 260 -7.79 17.52 -5.94
CA ALA A 260 -8.61 16.39 -5.52
C ALA A 260 -9.68 16.83 -4.50
N GLY A 261 -10.84 16.18 -4.55
CA GLY A 261 -11.98 16.46 -3.67
C GLY A 261 -13.02 17.43 -4.24
N LEU A 262 -12.72 18.15 -5.31
CA LEU A 262 -13.69 19.05 -5.93
C LEU A 262 -14.71 18.27 -6.77
N ALA A 263 -15.98 18.70 -6.70
CA ALA A 263 -17.03 18.19 -7.57
C ALA A 263 -16.90 18.80 -8.97
N ALA A 264 -17.07 17.96 -9.98
CA ALA A 264 -17.02 18.37 -11.37
C ALA A 264 -18.17 17.75 -12.19
N ARG A 265 -18.42 18.33 -13.34
CA ARG A 265 -19.43 17.88 -14.28
C ARG A 265 -18.82 17.74 -15.66
N LEU A 266 -19.04 16.58 -16.30
CA LEU A 266 -18.65 16.37 -17.68
C LEU A 266 -19.57 17.15 -18.62
N LEU A 267 -18.98 17.93 -19.52
CA LEU A 267 -19.68 18.65 -20.57
C LEU A 267 -19.61 17.80 -21.86
N ILE A 268 -20.73 17.23 -22.27
CA ILE A 268 -20.83 16.53 -23.53
C ILE A 268 -21.55 17.46 -24.52
N SER A 269 -20.81 17.97 -25.50
CA SER A 269 -21.44 18.61 -26.64
C SER A 269 -22.15 17.52 -27.47
N ASN A 270 -23.46 17.64 -27.62
CA ASN A 270 -24.21 16.74 -28.51
C ASN A 270 -23.55 16.76 -29.89
N PRO A 271 -23.18 15.60 -30.44
CA PRO A 271 -22.90 15.57 -31.85
C PRO A 271 -24.20 15.97 -32.57
N THR A 272 -24.16 17.09 -33.25
CA THR A 272 -25.23 17.49 -34.19
C THR A 272 -25.31 16.41 -35.28
N TYR A 273 -26.40 15.64 -35.28
CA TYR A 273 -26.73 14.74 -36.37
C TYR A 273 -27.15 15.53 -37.60
#